data_520e7dcfd544e41114d09d964c771881
#
_entry.id   520e7dcfd544e41114d09d964c771881
#
_cell.length_a   1.000
_cell.length_b   1.000
_cell.length_c   1.000
_cell.angle_alpha   90.00
_cell.angle_beta   90.00
_cell.angle_gamma   90.00
#
_symmetry.space_group_name_H-M   'P 1'
#
loop_
_entity.id
_entity.type
_entity.pdbx_description
1 polymer ?
#
loop_
_entity_poly.entity_id
_entity_poly.type
_entity_poly.pdbx_seq_one_letter_code
_entity_poly.pdbx_strand_id
1 'polypeptide(L)'
;MTQDSTPSEPGVVTKVSPRSVADTVSRLTELCAAKGLKVFDVIDQRAAAREVGLDLRETTLVLFGSPAAGTPVMVAAPLSALDLPLKVLIWAGDRKTNVTYYAPDALAARHHLGPDLTARLAGIDPLTDALIAP
;
A
#
# COMPACT_ATOMS: atom_id res chain seq x y z
N MET A 1 13.11 16.00 20.53
CA MET A 1 12.17 14.89 20.50
C MET A 1 11.83 14.51 19.10
N THR A 2 11.55 13.30 18.92
CA THR A 2 11.38 12.75 17.56
C THR A 2 10.01 12.12 17.37
N GLN A 3 9.01 12.61 18.07
CA GLN A 3 7.65 12.06 17.98
C GLN A 3 7.12 12.09 16.57
N ASP A 4 7.61 13.05 15.76
CA ASP A 4 7.16 13.18 14.38
C ASP A 4 7.94 12.32 13.40
N SER A 5 8.94 11.56 13.88
CA SER A 5 9.71 10.70 13.01
C SER A 5 8.83 9.58 12.43
N THR A 6 8.98 9.33 11.15
CA THR A 6 8.29 8.21 10.51
C THR A 6 8.82 6.90 11.08
N PRO A 7 7.94 6.01 11.54
CA PRO A 7 8.36 4.69 12.02
C PRO A 7 9.11 3.92 10.94
N SER A 8 10.15 3.20 11.36
CA SER A 8 10.96 2.39 10.46
C SER A 8 10.92 0.94 10.94
N GLU A 9 10.52 0.04 10.06
CA GLU A 9 10.40 -1.39 10.33
C GLU A 9 11.05 -2.19 9.21
N PRO A 10 11.71 -3.30 9.50
CA PRO A 10 12.21 -4.18 8.44
C PRO A 10 11.06 -4.65 7.54
N GLY A 11 11.29 -4.62 6.23
CA GLY A 11 10.29 -5.06 5.27
C GLY A 11 9.18 -4.06 4.99
N VAL A 12 9.24 -2.88 5.59
CA VAL A 12 8.28 -1.80 5.36
C VAL A 12 8.97 -0.68 4.61
N VAL A 13 8.35 -0.22 3.53
CA VAL A 13 8.85 0.87 2.70
C VAL A 13 7.97 2.08 2.91
N THR A 14 8.57 3.24 3.16
CA THR A 14 7.84 4.51 3.22
C THR A 14 8.47 5.50 2.27
N LYS A 15 7.63 6.10 1.43
CA LYS A 15 7.98 7.15 0.47
C LYS A 15 7.18 8.39 0.82
N VAL A 16 7.66 9.56 0.42
CA VAL A 16 6.96 10.82 0.68
C VAL A 16 6.31 11.31 -0.61
N SER A 17 5.01 11.60 -0.55
CA SER A 17 4.29 12.18 -1.67
C SER A 17 4.35 13.71 -1.62
N PRO A 18 4.49 14.38 -2.77
CA PRO A 18 4.40 15.85 -2.82
C PRO A 18 2.96 16.37 -2.75
N ARG A 19 1.98 15.49 -2.68
CA ARG A 19 0.54 15.84 -2.71
C ARG A 19 -0.09 15.65 -1.35
N SER A 20 -1.30 16.18 -1.19
CA SER A 20 -2.12 15.89 -0.02
C SER A 20 -2.48 14.39 0.04
N VAL A 21 -2.95 13.93 1.19
CA VAL A 21 -3.44 12.56 1.32
C VAL A 21 -4.55 12.31 0.30
N ALA A 22 -5.53 13.20 0.21
CA ALA A 22 -6.66 13.02 -0.71
C ALA A 22 -6.19 12.96 -2.17
N ASP A 23 -5.30 13.85 -2.58
CA ASP A 23 -4.81 13.88 -3.96
C ASP A 23 -3.92 12.66 -4.25
N THR A 24 -3.16 12.20 -3.28
CA THR A 24 -2.35 10.99 -3.43
C THR A 24 -3.24 9.77 -3.62
N VAL A 25 -4.31 9.64 -2.84
CA VAL A 25 -5.28 8.56 -2.99
C VAL A 25 -5.90 8.59 -4.39
N SER A 26 -6.34 9.76 -4.84
CA SER A 26 -6.94 9.91 -6.17
C SER A 26 -5.95 9.51 -7.27
N ARG A 27 -4.71 9.96 -7.16
CA ARG A 27 -3.68 9.61 -8.14
C ARG A 27 -3.40 8.11 -8.17
N LEU A 28 -3.36 7.47 -7.01
CA LEU A 28 -3.14 6.03 -6.95
C LEU A 28 -4.26 5.27 -7.66
N THR A 29 -5.52 5.64 -7.43
CA THR A 29 -6.65 4.99 -8.11
C THR A 29 -6.60 5.21 -9.62
N GLU A 30 -6.20 6.39 -10.06
CA GLU A 30 -6.03 6.68 -11.49
C GLU A 30 -4.89 5.86 -12.11
N LEU A 31 -3.76 5.75 -11.42
CA LEU A 31 -2.63 4.94 -11.88
C LEU A 31 -3.01 3.46 -11.95
N CYS A 32 -3.76 2.95 -10.98
CA CYS A 32 -4.24 1.57 -11.01
C CYS A 32 -5.13 1.34 -12.24
N ALA A 33 -6.07 2.26 -12.49
CA ALA A 33 -6.96 2.14 -13.65
C ALA A 33 -6.17 2.15 -14.95
N ALA A 34 -5.18 3.04 -15.07
CA ALA A 34 -4.36 3.14 -16.29
C ALA A 34 -3.53 1.88 -16.54
N LYS A 35 -3.18 1.13 -15.49
CA LYS A 35 -2.38 -0.09 -15.58
C LYS A 35 -3.23 -1.36 -15.61
N GLY A 36 -4.56 -1.23 -15.64
CA GLY A 36 -5.46 -2.38 -15.61
C GLY A 36 -5.48 -3.12 -14.29
N LEU A 37 -5.08 -2.47 -13.20
CA LEU A 37 -5.15 -3.03 -11.87
C LEU A 37 -6.53 -2.79 -11.28
N LYS A 38 -6.97 -3.75 -10.45
CA LYS A 38 -8.25 -3.63 -9.75
C LYS A 38 -8.03 -2.94 -8.41
N VAL A 39 -8.81 -1.91 -8.12
CA VAL A 39 -8.90 -1.33 -6.78
C VAL A 39 -10.03 -2.08 -6.06
N PHE A 40 -9.68 -2.84 -5.04
CA PHE A 40 -10.65 -3.65 -4.29
C PHE A 40 -11.40 -2.82 -3.28
N ASP A 41 -10.71 -1.88 -2.64
CA ASP A 41 -11.32 -1.01 -1.65
C ASP A 41 -10.42 0.18 -1.35
N VAL A 42 -11.03 1.25 -0.87
CA VAL A 42 -10.37 2.43 -0.35
C VAL A 42 -10.97 2.68 1.03
N ILE A 43 -10.18 2.49 2.07
CA ILE A 43 -10.65 2.52 3.45
C ILE A 43 -10.17 3.82 4.11
N ASP A 44 -11.09 4.73 4.37
CA ASP A 44 -10.81 5.98 5.08
C ASP A 44 -10.94 5.72 6.58
N GLN A 45 -9.80 5.45 7.23
CA GLN A 45 -9.78 5.13 8.65
C GLN A 45 -10.13 6.35 9.51
N ARG A 46 -9.81 7.56 9.04
CA ARG A 46 -10.15 8.78 9.77
C ARG A 46 -11.66 8.97 9.83
N ALA A 47 -12.33 8.75 8.71
CA ALA A 47 -13.80 8.84 8.66
C ALA A 47 -14.44 7.81 9.60
N ALA A 48 -13.90 6.59 9.62
CA ALA A 48 -14.39 5.55 10.52
C ALA A 48 -14.20 5.93 11.99
N ALA A 49 -13.06 6.52 12.33
CA ALA A 49 -12.82 7.00 13.70
C ALA A 49 -13.82 8.07 14.10
N ARG A 50 -14.13 9.01 13.21
CA ARG A 50 -15.10 10.08 13.48
C ARG A 50 -16.50 9.55 13.73
N GLU A 51 -16.88 8.48 13.09
CA GLU A 51 -18.19 7.85 13.30
C GLU A 51 -18.40 7.37 14.72
N VAL A 52 -17.32 7.10 15.45
CA VAL A 52 -17.38 6.68 16.86
C VAL A 52 -16.84 7.74 17.80
N GLY A 53 -16.74 8.97 17.33
CA GLY A 53 -16.36 10.13 18.16
C GLY A 53 -14.88 10.22 18.49
N LEU A 54 -14.02 9.58 17.69
CA LEU A 54 -12.58 9.60 17.92
C LEU A 54 -11.88 10.39 16.83
N ASP A 55 -10.68 10.88 17.16
CA ASP A 55 -9.83 11.59 16.23
C ASP A 55 -8.69 10.70 15.77
N LEU A 56 -8.39 10.80 14.47
CA LEU A 56 -7.25 10.12 13.86
C LEU A 56 -6.69 11.07 12.79
N ARG A 57 -5.36 11.10 12.64
CA ARG A 57 -4.76 11.78 11.50
C ARG A 57 -5.30 11.18 10.21
N GLU A 58 -5.19 11.92 9.10
CA GLU A 58 -5.60 11.38 7.81
C GLU A 58 -4.87 10.06 7.57
N THR A 59 -5.63 9.00 7.36
CA THR A 59 -5.11 7.64 7.22
C THR A 59 -6.06 6.88 6.30
N THR A 60 -5.56 6.52 5.12
CA THR A 60 -6.34 5.81 4.12
C THR A 60 -5.57 4.58 3.66
N LEU A 61 -6.23 3.44 3.65
CA LEU A 61 -5.66 2.19 3.15
C LEU A 61 -6.30 1.86 1.81
N VAL A 62 -5.47 1.71 0.78
CA VAL A 62 -5.94 1.34 -0.56
C VAL A 62 -5.53 -0.10 -0.83
N LEU A 63 -6.51 -0.93 -1.16
CA LEU A 63 -6.33 -2.33 -1.51
C LEU A 63 -6.45 -2.47 -3.02
N PHE A 64 -5.41 -3.01 -3.65
CA PHE A 64 -5.38 -3.12 -5.11
C PHE A 64 -4.57 -4.33 -5.54
N GLY A 65 -4.75 -4.73 -6.78
CA GLY A 65 -3.94 -5.79 -7.32
C GLY A 65 -4.42 -6.25 -8.69
N SER A 66 -3.70 -7.24 -9.22
CA SER A 66 -4.05 -7.93 -10.45
C SER A 66 -4.47 -9.35 -10.09
N PRO A 67 -5.73 -9.74 -10.31
CA PRO A 67 -6.14 -11.13 -10.09
C PRO A 67 -5.31 -12.11 -10.93
N ALA A 68 -4.89 -11.71 -12.12
CA ALA A 68 -4.04 -12.54 -12.97
C ALA A 68 -2.65 -12.77 -12.38
N ALA A 69 -2.11 -11.77 -11.66
CA ALA A 69 -0.80 -11.89 -11.01
C ALA A 69 -0.91 -12.54 -9.64
N GLY A 70 -1.93 -12.20 -8.86
CA GLY A 70 -2.06 -12.66 -7.47
C GLY A 70 -2.60 -14.07 -7.32
N THR A 71 -3.47 -14.51 -8.22
CA THR A 71 -4.07 -15.83 -8.12
C THR A 71 -3.03 -16.96 -8.13
N PRO A 72 -2.02 -16.97 -9.01
CA PRO A 72 -0.98 -17.99 -8.96
C PRO A 72 -0.21 -18.02 -7.65
N VAL A 73 -0.02 -16.88 -7.00
CA VAL A 73 0.63 -16.80 -5.69
C VAL A 73 -0.23 -17.49 -4.63
N MET A 74 -1.52 -17.24 -4.62
CA MET A 74 -2.45 -17.86 -3.67
C MET A 74 -2.65 -19.34 -3.92
N VAL A 75 -2.57 -19.78 -5.17
CA VAL A 75 -2.63 -21.22 -5.51
C VAL A 75 -1.40 -21.92 -4.93
N ALA A 76 -0.21 -21.34 -5.10
CA ALA A 76 1.04 -21.93 -4.62
C ALA A 76 1.20 -21.83 -3.10
N ALA A 77 0.72 -20.74 -2.51
CA ALA A 77 0.86 -20.46 -1.09
C ALA A 77 -0.48 -19.92 -0.55
N PRO A 78 -1.40 -20.79 -0.16
CA PRO A 78 -2.76 -20.38 0.24
C PRO A 78 -2.81 -19.32 1.33
N LEU A 79 -1.88 -19.35 2.29
CA LEU A 79 -1.87 -18.36 3.37
C LEU A 79 -1.45 -16.97 2.89
N SER A 80 -0.87 -16.86 1.69
CA SER A 80 -0.56 -15.55 1.12
C SER A 80 -1.83 -14.70 0.90
N ALA A 81 -2.98 -15.34 0.82
CA ALA A 81 -4.26 -14.64 0.69
C ALA A 81 -4.57 -13.76 1.91
N LEU A 82 -3.92 -13.98 3.05
CA LEU A 82 -4.02 -13.07 4.20
C LEU A 82 -3.41 -11.69 3.89
N ASP A 83 -2.42 -11.64 3.01
CA ASP A 83 -1.70 -10.42 2.67
C ASP A 83 -2.04 -9.89 1.28
N LEU A 84 -2.98 -10.51 0.60
CA LEU A 84 -3.46 -10.06 -0.70
C LEU A 84 -4.94 -9.69 -0.61
N PRO A 85 -5.39 -8.68 -1.34
CA PRO A 85 -4.64 -7.87 -2.31
C PRO A 85 -3.52 -7.05 -1.67
N LEU A 86 -2.65 -6.49 -2.51
CA LEU A 86 -1.62 -5.58 -2.04
C LEU A 86 -2.26 -4.34 -1.43
N LYS A 87 -1.54 -3.70 -0.50
CA LYS A 87 -2.05 -2.56 0.25
C LYS A 87 -1.04 -1.44 0.23
N VAL A 88 -1.55 -0.23 0.08
CA VAL A 88 -0.77 1.00 0.26
C VAL A 88 -1.47 1.84 1.31
N LEU A 89 -0.74 2.20 2.35
CA LEU A 89 -1.21 3.11 3.39
C LEU A 89 -0.77 4.52 3.03
N ILE A 90 -1.73 5.42 2.91
CA ILE A 90 -1.46 6.85 2.63
C ILE A 90 -1.91 7.62 3.86
N TRP A 91 -0.96 8.30 4.51
CA TRP A 91 -1.22 8.87 5.83
C TRP A 91 -0.43 10.14 6.09
N ALA A 92 -1.00 11.02 6.89
CA ALA A 92 -0.37 12.27 7.28
C ALA A 92 0.49 12.05 8.52
N GLY A 93 1.75 12.39 8.43
CA GLY A 93 2.68 12.32 9.57
C GLY A 93 3.90 13.15 9.31
N ASP A 94 4.42 13.81 10.37
CA ASP A 94 5.61 14.66 10.26
C ASP A 94 5.43 15.76 9.19
N ARG A 95 4.21 16.33 9.11
CA ARG A 95 3.84 17.36 8.13
C ARG A 95 4.00 16.91 6.67
N LYS A 96 3.98 15.63 6.46
CA LYS A 96 4.19 15.02 5.14
C LYS A 96 3.03 14.10 4.84
N THR A 97 2.86 13.81 3.57
CA THR A 97 2.02 12.70 3.11
C THR A 97 2.92 11.51 2.88
N ASN A 98 2.74 10.48 3.67
CA ASN A 98 3.54 9.26 3.62
C ASN A 98 2.80 8.18 2.83
N VAL A 99 3.55 7.41 2.07
CA VAL A 99 3.09 6.26 1.29
C VAL A 99 3.86 5.06 1.79
N THR A 100 3.18 4.15 2.47
CA THR A 100 3.81 3.04 3.17
C THR A 100 3.23 1.70 2.70
N TYR A 101 4.09 0.72 2.50
CA TYR A 101 3.65 -0.61 2.08
C TYR A 101 4.69 -1.67 2.47
N TYR A 102 4.27 -2.94 2.43
CA TYR A 102 5.19 -4.03 2.66
C TYR A 102 6.00 -4.31 1.39
N ALA A 103 7.33 -4.39 1.53
CA ALA A 103 8.21 -4.74 0.43
C ALA A 103 7.85 -6.13 -0.11
N PRO A 104 7.89 -6.32 -1.44
CA PRO A 104 7.64 -7.64 -2.03
C PRO A 104 8.51 -8.75 -1.41
N ASP A 105 9.78 -8.46 -1.13
CA ASP A 105 10.68 -9.43 -0.50
C ASP A 105 10.23 -9.82 0.90
N ALA A 106 9.62 -8.91 1.64
CA ALA A 106 9.12 -9.21 2.99
C ALA A 106 7.93 -10.18 2.91
N LEU A 107 7.03 -9.98 1.95
CA LEU A 107 5.93 -10.89 1.71
C LEU A 107 6.43 -12.24 1.22
N ALA A 108 7.42 -12.23 0.33
CA ALA A 108 8.04 -13.45 -0.16
C ALA A 108 8.67 -14.27 0.97
N ALA A 109 9.37 -13.62 1.87
CA ALA A 109 9.97 -14.30 3.04
C ALA A 109 8.91 -14.90 3.95
N ARG A 110 7.83 -14.15 4.20
CA ARG A 110 6.73 -14.61 5.05
C ARG A 110 6.05 -15.86 4.50
N HIS A 111 5.85 -15.91 3.20
CA HIS A 111 5.08 -16.96 2.53
C HIS A 111 5.94 -17.95 1.78
N HIS A 112 7.27 -17.87 1.95
CA HIS A 112 8.22 -18.78 1.31
C HIS A 112 8.07 -18.82 -0.22
N LEU A 113 7.92 -17.65 -0.83
CA LEU A 113 7.75 -17.52 -2.28
C LEU A 113 9.09 -17.57 -2.99
N GLY A 114 9.15 -18.30 -4.09
CA GLY A 114 10.30 -18.27 -4.99
C GLY A 114 10.35 -17.00 -5.83
N PRO A 115 11.44 -16.81 -6.60
CA PRO A 115 11.64 -15.57 -7.38
C PRO A 115 10.51 -15.27 -8.37
N ASP A 116 9.97 -16.29 -9.03
CA ASP A 116 8.92 -16.09 -10.03
C ASP A 116 7.62 -15.56 -9.41
N LEU A 117 7.24 -16.09 -8.25
CA LEU A 117 6.05 -15.65 -7.55
C LEU A 117 6.27 -14.28 -6.91
N THR A 118 7.47 -14.04 -6.37
CA THR A 118 7.83 -12.73 -5.81
C THR A 118 7.73 -11.64 -6.87
N ALA A 119 8.18 -11.92 -8.09
CA ALA A 119 8.12 -10.97 -9.19
C ALA A 119 6.69 -10.52 -9.51
N ARG A 120 5.69 -11.37 -9.25
CA ARG A 120 4.28 -11.02 -9.46
C ARG A 120 3.78 -9.97 -8.50
N LEU A 121 4.46 -9.77 -7.37
CA LEU A 121 4.11 -8.78 -6.35
C LEU A 121 4.95 -7.51 -6.50
N ALA A 122 5.99 -7.53 -7.31
CA ALA A 122 7.01 -6.47 -7.36
C ALA A 122 6.53 -5.17 -8.03
N GLY A 123 5.42 -5.20 -8.75
CA GLY A 123 4.89 -4.02 -9.44
C GLY A 123 4.55 -2.84 -8.52
N ILE A 124 4.42 -3.09 -7.22
CA ILE A 124 4.12 -2.03 -6.25
C ILE A 124 5.28 -1.02 -6.13
N ASP A 125 6.51 -1.45 -6.35
CA ASP A 125 7.66 -0.54 -6.28
C ASP A 125 7.61 0.53 -7.37
N PRO A 126 7.55 0.19 -8.68
CA PRO A 126 7.43 1.22 -9.71
C PRO A 126 6.10 1.97 -9.67
N LEU A 127 5.01 1.33 -9.23
CA LEU A 127 3.73 2.00 -9.09
C LEU A 127 3.80 3.14 -8.07
N THR A 128 4.41 2.88 -6.91
CA THR A 128 4.54 3.90 -5.87
C THR A 128 5.59 4.95 -6.23
N ASP A 129 6.63 4.60 -6.99
CA ASP A 129 7.56 5.58 -7.55
C ASP A 129 6.83 6.56 -8.47
N ALA A 130 5.95 6.05 -9.34
CA ALA A 130 5.12 6.90 -10.20
C ALA A 130 4.14 7.75 -9.38
N LEU A 131 3.60 7.17 -8.31
CA LEU A 131 2.63 7.85 -7.45
C LEU A 131 3.24 9.10 -6.80
N ILE A 132 4.49 9.03 -6.35
CA ILE A 132 5.14 10.14 -5.66
C ILE A 132 5.92 11.06 -6.60
N ALA A 133 5.94 10.78 -7.88
CA ALA A 133 6.61 11.64 -8.85
C ALA A 133 5.94 13.02 -8.87
N PRO A 134 6.72 14.10 -9.09
CA PRO A 134 6.18 15.46 -9.13
C PRO A 134 5.12 15.65 -10.19
#